data_08aa372f17a369bc04cf556be3e57364
#
_entry.id   08aa372f17a369bc04cf556be3e57364
#
_cell.length_a   1.000
_cell.length_b   1.000
_cell.length_c   1.000
_cell.angle_alpha   90.00
_cell.angle_beta   90.00
_cell.angle_gamma   90.00
#
_symmetry.space_group_name_H-M   'P 1'
#
loop_
_entity.id
_entity.type
_entity.pdbx_description
1 polymer ?
#
loop_
_entity_poly.entity_id
_entity_poly.type
_entity_poly.pdbx_seq_one_letter_code
_entity_poly.pdbx_strand_id
1 'polypeptide(L)' 'MDTTTPSPDYSLTMDQCWVLLDTETVGRVALIVDSHPEIFPVNFVLERRAIVFRTSGGTKLWGAITA' A
#
# COMPACT_ATOMS: atom_id res chain seq x y z
N MET A 1 1.19 -26.09 -6.61
CA MET A 1 1.73 -25.46 -7.39
C MET A 1 2.07 -24.22 -6.92
N ASP A 2 3.03 -23.82 -6.87
CA ASP A 2 3.32 -22.70 -6.53
C ASP A 2 3.60 -21.88 -7.56
N THR A 3 2.70 -21.46 -8.17
CA THR A 3 2.90 -20.66 -9.23
C THR A 3 2.94 -19.29 -8.83
N THR A 4 2.95 -19.05 -7.59
CA THR A 4 2.85 -17.69 -7.18
C THR A 4 4.19 -17.05 -7.02
N THR A 5 5.26 -17.82 -7.04
CA THR A 5 6.58 -17.24 -6.89
C THR A 5 6.96 -16.47 -8.12
N PRO A 6 7.24 -15.20 -8.02
CA PRO A 6 7.63 -14.43 -9.18
C PRO A 6 9.00 -14.86 -9.67
N SER A 7 9.20 -14.74 -10.97
CA SER A 7 10.50 -14.97 -11.55
C SER A 7 11.49 -13.97 -11.01
N PRO A 8 12.78 -14.34 -10.87
CA PRO A 8 13.78 -13.36 -10.47
C PRO A 8 13.85 -12.14 -11.36
N ASP A 9 13.45 -12.31 -12.64
CA ASP A 9 13.49 -11.20 -13.58
C ASP A 9 12.46 -10.11 -13.24
N TYR A 10 11.45 -10.44 -12.41
CA TYR A 10 10.46 -9.47 -12.02
C TYR A 10 10.71 -8.92 -10.61
N SER A 11 11.82 -9.31 -10.00
CA SER A 11 12.13 -8.79 -8.68
C SER A 11 12.64 -7.35 -8.79
N LEU A 12 12.20 -6.52 -7.87
CA LEU A 12 12.61 -5.13 -7.81
C LEU A 12 13.50 -4.91 -6.60
N THR A 13 14.51 -4.08 -6.75
CA THR A 13 15.28 -3.63 -5.62
C THR A 13 14.45 -2.64 -4.80
N MET A 14 14.88 -2.38 -3.58
CA MET A 14 14.20 -1.40 -2.75
C MET A 14 14.17 -0.02 -3.42
N ASP A 15 15.30 0.39 -4.01
CA ASP A 15 15.34 1.68 -4.69
C ASP A 15 14.40 1.73 -5.88
N GLN A 16 14.29 0.65 -6.64
CA GLN A 16 13.35 0.59 -7.76
C GLN A 16 11.92 0.70 -7.29
N CYS A 17 11.58 0.10 -6.16
CA CYS A 17 10.24 0.21 -5.59
C CYS A 17 9.92 1.67 -5.26
N TRP A 18 10.86 2.38 -4.63
CA TRP A 18 10.64 3.78 -4.28
C TRP A 18 10.48 4.66 -5.52
N VAL A 19 11.28 4.40 -6.56
CA VAL A 19 11.16 5.14 -7.80
C VAL A 19 9.79 4.94 -8.43
N LEU A 20 9.30 3.70 -8.46
CA LEU A 20 7.99 3.41 -9.03
C LEU A 20 6.87 4.04 -8.20
N LEU A 21 6.97 3.99 -6.89
CA LEU A 21 5.98 4.63 -6.04
C LEU A 21 5.91 6.13 -6.28
N ASP A 22 7.05 6.76 -6.58
CA ASP A 22 7.09 8.19 -6.79
C ASP A 22 6.43 8.62 -8.10
N THR A 23 6.13 7.68 -8.99
CA THR A 23 5.43 8.01 -10.23
C THR A 23 3.92 8.04 -10.06
N GLU A 24 3.42 7.66 -8.90
CA GLU A 24 1.99 7.56 -8.66
C GLU A 24 1.55 8.52 -7.58
N THR A 25 0.28 8.89 -7.58
CA THR A 25 -0.28 9.71 -6.53
C THR A 25 -1.43 9.02 -5.81
N VAL A 26 -1.94 7.94 -6.37
CA VAL A 26 -3.04 7.17 -5.78
C VAL A 26 -2.58 5.74 -5.61
N GLY A 27 -2.73 5.21 -4.43
CA GLY A 27 -2.42 3.83 -4.14
C GLY A 27 -3.61 3.14 -3.49
N ARG A 28 -3.41 1.88 -3.16
CA ARG A 28 -4.42 1.11 -2.45
C ARG A 28 -3.78 0.51 -1.21
N VAL A 29 -4.45 0.69 -0.08
CA VAL A 29 -4.03 0.10 1.18
C VAL A 29 -4.92 -1.11 1.42
N ALA A 30 -4.30 -2.26 1.61
CA ALA A 30 -5.01 -3.49 1.91
C ALA A 30 -4.80 -3.83 3.38
N LEU A 31 -5.89 -4.07 4.08
CA LEU A 31 -5.87 -4.36 5.51
C LEU A 31 -6.80 -5.54 5.79
N ILE A 32 -6.52 -6.24 6.88
CA ILE A 32 -7.44 -7.27 7.35
C ILE A 32 -8.30 -6.63 8.43
N VAL A 33 -9.60 -6.58 8.19
CA VAL A 33 -10.56 -5.98 9.12
C VAL A 33 -11.59 -7.04 9.46
N ASP A 34 -11.70 -7.40 10.74
CA ASP A 34 -12.65 -8.43 11.19
C ASP A 34 -12.50 -9.71 10.39
N SER A 35 -11.29 -10.15 10.17
CA SER A 35 -10.93 -11.36 9.43
C SER A 35 -11.26 -11.30 7.94
N HIS A 36 -11.55 -10.12 7.42
CA HIS A 36 -11.82 -9.94 5.99
C HIS A 36 -10.80 -8.97 5.39
N PRO A 37 -10.32 -9.23 4.18
CA PRO A 37 -9.47 -8.26 3.51
C PRO A 37 -10.30 -7.09 3.01
N GLU A 38 -9.79 -5.90 3.20
CA GLU A 38 -10.42 -4.68 2.70
C GLU A 38 -9.38 -3.86 1.98
N ILE A 39 -9.76 -3.21 0.90
CA ILE A 39 -8.85 -2.39 0.11
C ILE A 39 -9.42 -0.98 0.03
N PHE A 40 -8.57 0.00 0.33
CA PHE A 40 -8.96 1.40 0.34
C PHE A 40 -8.08 2.18 -0.62
N PRO A 41 -8.65 2.99 -1.51
CA PRO A 41 -7.84 3.90 -2.33
C PRO A 41 -7.42 5.10 -1.47
N VAL A 42 -6.17 5.51 -1.64
CA VAL A 42 -5.64 6.65 -0.90
C VAL A 42 -4.77 7.50 -1.81
N ASN A 43 -4.81 8.80 -1.60
CA ASN A 43 -3.82 9.69 -2.20
C ASN A 43 -2.61 9.69 -1.27
N PHE A 44 -1.43 9.59 -1.82
CA PHE A 44 -0.23 9.51 -1.00
C PHE A 44 0.90 10.34 -1.57
N VAL A 45 1.86 10.64 -0.72
CA VAL A 45 3.13 11.25 -1.11
C VAL A 45 4.23 10.49 -0.42
N LEU A 46 5.45 10.59 -0.96
CA LEU A 46 6.60 9.97 -0.33
C LEU A 46 7.42 11.04 0.37
N GLU A 47 7.84 10.76 1.60
CA GLU A 47 8.73 11.64 2.33
C GLU A 47 9.78 10.81 3.01
N ARG A 48 11.05 10.98 2.66
CA ARG A 48 12.16 10.31 3.33
C ARG A 48 11.97 8.81 3.43
N ARG A 49 11.57 8.20 2.33
CA ARG A 49 11.31 6.77 2.29
C ARG A 49 10.17 6.35 3.21
N ALA A 50 9.20 7.21 3.38
CA ALA A 50 7.96 6.88 4.06
C ALA A 50 6.80 7.19 3.13
N ILE A 51 5.76 6.40 3.22
CA ILE A 51 4.54 6.63 2.46
C ILE A 51 3.59 7.37 3.41
N VAL A 52 3.20 8.58 3.01
CA VAL A 52 2.34 9.41 3.83
C VAL A 52 1.01 9.58 3.13
N PHE A 53 -0.06 9.24 3.79
CA PHE A 53 -1.38 9.44 3.25
C PHE A 53 -2.32 9.92 4.35
N ARG A 54 -3.43 10.53 3.91
CA ARG A 54 -4.38 11.12 4.84
C ARG A 54 -5.67 10.32 4.78
N THR A 55 -6.31 10.10 5.91
CA THR A 55 -7.61 9.48 5.96
C THR A 55 -8.59 10.42 6.64
N SER A 56 -9.87 10.30 6.29
CA SER A 56 -10.90 11.06 6.97
C SER A 56 -11.37 10.30 8.20
N GLY A 57 -11.55 10.99 9.29
CA GLY A 57 -12.17 10.38 10.47
C GLY A 57 -13.56 9.87 10.10
N GLY A 58 -13.94 8.75 10.63
CA GLY A 58 -15.22 8.14 10.30
C GLY A 58 -15.21 7.19 9.14
N THR A 59 -14.08 7.04 8.44
CA THR A 59 -13.98 6.05 7.38
C THR A 59 -13.62 4.70 7.98
N LYS A 60 -13.88 3.63 7.25
CA LYS A 60 -13.46 2.31 7.67
C LYS A 60 -11.94 2.21 7.79
N LEU A 61 -11.23 2.85 6.91
CA LEU A 61 -9.77 2.84 6.95
C LEU A 61 -9.27 3.43 8.27
N TRP A 62 -9.83 4.56 8.69
CA TRP A 62 -9.44 5.19 9.95
C TRP A 62 -9.70 4.24 11.13
N GLY A 63 -10.87 3.64 11.16
CA GLY A 63 -11.22 2.69 12.20
C GLY A 63 -10.30 1.48 12.23
N ALA A 64 -9.93 0.96 11.05
CA ALA A 64 -9.05 -0.19 10.96
C ALA A 64 -7.64 0.13 11.46
N ILE A 65 -7.13 1.33 11.18
CA ILE A 65 -5.78 1.73 11.59
C ILE A 65 -5.73 2.01 13.08
N THR A 66 -6.79 2.54 13.65
CA THR A 66 -6.78 2.98 15.04
C THR A 66 -7.38 1.97 16.02
N ALA A 67 -7.94 0.91 15.53
CA ALA A 67 -8.61 -0.09 16.37
C ALA A 67 -7.67 -0.89 17.27
#